data_9734adbf900e3a13b95d9d23db5fe251
#
_entry.id   9734adbf900e3a13b95d9d23db5fe251
#
_cell.length_a   1.000
_cell.length_b   1.000
_cell.length_c   1.000
_cell.angle_alpha   90.00
_cell.angle_beta   90.00
_cell.angle_gamma   90.00
#
_symmetry.space_group_name_H-M   'P 1'
#
loop_
_entity.id
_entity.type
_entity.pdbx_description
1 polymer ?
#
loop_
_entity_poly.entity_id
_entity_poly.type
_entity_poly.pdbx_seq_one_letter_code
_entity_poly.pdbx_strand_id
1 'polypeptide(L)'
;MHNFFRKLVGTGVVCGMLVFAAPLTSMAAIGPGFAAGTYVATVTAESVNINKNRDSEEVLFTAKAGSTYEVLEDCGDGWMKVRVHDTEGYLPVSENAVVEEAEEGEIAMIQKEARESSASYKRQQLADYALQFVGGPYQYGGSDPHTGVDCSGFTRYVYQHGAG
;
A
#
# COMPACT_ATOMS: atom_id res chain seq x y z
N MET A 1 7.80 44.43 -47.57
CA MET A 1 7.68 44.77 -46.14
C MET A 1 7.03 43.59 -45.46
N HIS A 2 7.80 43.00 -44.55
CA HIS A 2 7.57 41.64 -44.04
C HIS A 2 6.48 41.58 -43.00
N ASN A 3 5.50 40.71 -43.21
CA ASN A 3 4.56 40.30 -42.16
C ASN A 3 4.91 38.89 -41.75
N PHE A 4 5.43 38.80 -40.54
CA PHE A 4 5.79 37.58 -39.86
C PHE A 4 4.57 37.01 -39.12
N PHE A 5 3.91 36.08 -39.71
CA PHE A 5 2.81 35.33 -39.08
C PHE A 5 3.41 34.17 -38.24
N ARG A 6 3.45 34.35 -36.92
CA ARG A 6 3.73 33.26 -36.00
C ARG A 6 2.47 32.41 -35.86
N LYS A 7 2.51 31.22 -36.45
CA LYS A 7 1.53 30.18 -36.18
C LYS A 7 1.78 29.63 -34.77
N LEU A 8 0.81 29.82 -33.88
CA LEU A 8 0.70 29.04 -32.65
C LEU A 8 0.28 27.61 -33.03
N VAL A 9 1.15 26.66 -32.85
CA VAL A 9 0.83 25.25 -32.90
C VAL A 9 0.29 24.88 -31.53
N GLY A 10 -1.02 24.76 -31.40
CA GLY A 10 -1.67 24.18 -30.24
C GLY A 10 -1.40 22.69 -30.23
N THR A 11 -0.58 22.24 -29.30
CA THR A 11 -0.39 20.82 -29.01
C THR A 11 -1.59 20.33 -28.21
N GLY A 12 -2.61 19.84 -28.90
CA GLY A 12 -3.68 19.07 -28.30
C GLY A 12 -3.11 17.72 -27.84
N VAL A 13 -3.02 17.55 -26.53
CA VAL A 13 -2.81 16.23 -25.95
C VAL A 13 -4.13 15.47 -26.11
N VAL A 14 -4.18 14.64 -27.14
CA VAL A 14 -5.23 13.62 -27.28
C VAL A 14 -4.87 12.53 -26.27
N CYS A 15 -5.56 12.56 -25.13
CA CYS A 15 -5.59 11.46 -24.19
C CYS A 15 -6.37 10.32 -24.86
N GLY A 16 -5.66 9.49 -25.61
CA GLY A 16 -6.19 8.26 -26.18
C GLY A 16 -6.46 7.28 -25.05
N MET A 17 -7.73 7.14 -24.65
CA MET A 17 -8.18 5.96 -23.92
C MET A 17 -7.98 4.76 -24.85
N LEU A 18 -6.87 4.08 -24.70
CA LEU A 18 -6.71 2.71 -25.16
C LEU A 18 -7.58 1.83 -24.24
N VAL A 19 -8.81 1.61 -24.69
CA VAL A 19 -9.64 0.53 -24.16
C VAL A 19 -8.97 -0.75 -24.66
N PHE A 20 -8.05 -1.30 -23.87
CA PHE A 20 -7.65 -2.67 -24.01
C PHE A 20 -8.83 -3.53 -23.60
N ALA A 21 -9.57 -4.03 -24.58
CA ALA A 21 -10.42 -5.19 -24.41
C ALA A 21 -9.47 -6.37 -24.18
N ALA A 22 -9.03 -6.56 -22.94
CA ALA A 22 -8.34 -7.77 -22.57
C ALA A 22 -9.31 -8.94 -22.79
N PRO A 23 -8.88 -10.02 -23.44
CA PRO A 23 -9.68 -11.23 -23.48
C PRO A 23 -9.90 -11.65 -22.03
N LEU A 24 -11.14 -12.04 -21.71
CA LEU A 24 -11.47 -12.74 -20.46
C LEU A 24 -10.67 -14.05 -20.46
N THR A 25 -9.40 -13.97 -20.11
CA THR A 25 -8.59 -15.14 -19.84
C THR A 25 -9.13 -15.73 -18.54
N SER A 26 -9.89 -16.80 -18.70
CA SER A 26 -10.22 -17.78 -17.70
C SER A 26 -9.04 -17.86 -16.72
N MET A 27 -9.31 -17.63 -15.41
CA MET A 27 -8.35 -17.90 -14.36
C MET A 27 -7.86 -19.33 -14.51
N ALA A 28 -6.72 -19.50 -15.17
CA ALA A 28 -6.02 -20.78 -15.12
C ALA A 28 -5.64 -20.94 -13.65
N ALA A 29 -6.14 -22.02 -13.01
CA ALA A 29 -5.70 -22.36 -11.66
C ALA A 29 -4.18 -22.37 -11.67
N ILE A 30 -3.56 -21.46 -10.90
CA ILE A 30 -2.11 -21.40 -10.77
C ILE A 30 -1.72 -22.72 -10.14
N GLY A 31 -1.03 -23.58 -10.90
CA GLY A 31 -0.73 -24.94 -10.50
C GLY A 31 0.25 -25.03 -9.33
N PRO A 32 0.43 -26.22 -8.74
CA PRO A 32 1.41 -26.46 -7.69
C PRO A 32 2.83 -26.23 -8.25
N GLY A 33 3.47 -25.15 -7.86
CA GLY A 33 4.76 -24.69 -8.37
C GLY A 33 4.92 -23.17 -8.33
N PHE A 34 3.95 -22.49 -7.75
CA PHE A 34 3.95 -21.05 -7.56
C PHE A 34 5.17 -20.62 -6.76
N ALA A 35 6.01 -19.75 -7.33
CA ALA A 35 7.12 -19.11 -6.62
C ALA A 35 6.68 -17.71 -6.16
N ALA A 36 6.80 -17.42 -4.88
CA ALA A 36 6.58 -16.07 -4.36
C ALA A 36 7.45 -15.05 -5.12
N GLY A 37 6.87 -13.89 -5.44
CA GLY A 37 7.57 -12.86 -6.21
C GLY A 37 7.57 -13.07 -7.73
N THR A 38 6.68 -13.91 -8.25
CA THR A 38 6.53 -14.15 -9.70
C THR A 38 5.21 -13.58 -10.23
N TYR A 39 4.21 -13.39 -9.36
CA TYR A 39 2.87 -12.96 -9.75
C TYR A 39 2.46 -11.70 -8.98
N VAL A 40 1.61 -10.92 -9.63
CA VAL A 40 0.94 -9.75 -9.06
C VAL A 40 -0.57 -9.90 -9.14
N ALA A 41 -1.26 -9.31 -8.17
CA ALA A 41 -2.71 -9.19 -8.14
C ALA A 41 -3.10 -7.72 -8.26
N THR A 42 -3.75 -7.35 -9.36
CA THR A 42 -4.24 -5.98 -9.61
C THR A 42 -5.73 -5.92 -9.33
N VAL A 43 -6.13 -5.06 -8.40
CA VAL A 43 -7.52 -4.87 -8.00
C VAL A 43 -8.30 -4.20 -9.14
N THR A 44 -9.39 -4.82 -9.56
CA THR A 44 -10.31 -4.31 -10.60
C THR A 44 -11.62 -3.78 -10.02
N ALA A 45 -12.05 -4.28 -8.86
CA ALA A 45 -13.19 -3.76 -8.14
C ALA A 45 -12.91 -2.34 -7.63
N GLU A 46 -13.95 -1.50 -7.46
CA GLU A 46 -13.81 -0.14 -6.91
C GLU A 46 -13.09 -0.14 -5.57
N SER A 47 -13.43 -1.10 -4.71
CA SER A 47 -12.70 -1.39 -3.47
C SER A 47 -12.88 -2.85 -3.07
N VAL A 48 -11.87 -3.41 -2.40
CA VAL A 48 -11.89 -4.76 -1.85
C VAL A 48 -11.15 -4.80 -0.52
N ASN A 49 -11.67 -5.54 0.43
CA ASN A 49 -11.02 -5.74 1.72
C ASN A 49 -9.97 -6.85 1.62
N ILE A 50 -8.77 -6.54 2.09
CA ILE A 50 -7.71 -7.53 2.34
C ILE A 50 -7.82 -7.88 3.82
N ASN A 51 -8.06 -9.13 4.10
CA ASN A 51 -8.28 -9.61 5.46
C ASN A 51 -6.95 -10.03 6.11
N LYS A 52 -6.91 -9.96 7.44
CA LYS A 52 -5.75 -10.42 8.21
C LYS A 52 -5.59 -11.95 8.17
N ASN A 53 -6.71 -12.66 8.14
CA ASN A 53 -6.79 -14.11 7.97
C ASN A 53 -7.90 -14.45 6.98
N ARG A 54 -7.77 -15.58 6.29
CA ARG A 54 -8.76 -16.04 5.30
C ARG A 54 -10.16 -16.27 5.91
N ASP A 55 -10.19 -16.81 7.11
CA ASP A 55 -11.41 -17.20 7.83
C ASP A 55 -11.91 -16.11 8.82
N SER A 56 -11.33 -14.91 8.75
CA SER A 56 -11.63 -13.79 9.64
C SER A 56 -12.25 -12.63 8.88
N GLU A 57 -13.25 -11.98 9.45
CA GLU A 57 -13.78 -10.70 8.97
C GLU A 57 -12.90 -9.50 9.37
N GLU A 58 -11.75 -9.75 10.05
CA GLU A 58 -10.83 -8.70 10.45
C GLU A 58 -10.11 -8.13 9.21
N VAL A 59 -10.52 -6.91 8.85
CA VAL A 59 -9.95 -6.20 7.69
C VAL A 59 -8.58 -5.64 8.07
N LEU A 60 -7.55 -6.04 7.34
CA LEU A 60 -6.21 -5.49 7.46
C LEU A 60 -6.10 -4.17 6.69
N PHE A 61 -6.64 -4.14 5.47
CA PHE A 61 -6.53 -3.01 4.58
C PHE A 61 -7.66 -3.02 3.53
N THR A 62 -8.14 -1.85 3.14
CA THR A 62 -9.09 -1.72 2.03
C THR A 62 -8.34 -1.23 0.78
N ALA A 63 -8.20 -2.11 -0.19
CA ALA A 63 -7.57 -1.82 -1.47
C ALA A 63 -8.56 -1.15 -2.43
N LYS A 64 -8.05 -0.29 -3.31
CA LYS A 64 -8.83 0.43 -4.33
C LYS A 64 -8.50 -0.09 -5.73
N ALA A 65 -9.39 0.18 -6.67
CA ALA A 65 -9.16 -0.13 -8.08
C ALA A 65 -7.80 0.39 -8.57
N GLY A 66 -7.08 -0.45 -9.31
CA GLY A 66 -5.75 -0.16 -9.84
C GLY A 66 -4.59 -0.39 -8.85
N SER A 67 -4.88 -0.76 -7.59
CA SER A 67 -3.81 -1.15 -6.66
C SER A 67 -3.27 -2.53 -7.03
N THR A 68 -1.95 -2.68 -7.06
CA THR A 68 -1.25 -3.92 -7.40
C THR A 68 -0.47 -4.43 -6.19
N TYR A 69 -0.55 -5.72 -5.94
CA TYR A 69 0.09 -6.39 -4.80
C TYR A 69 0.90 -7.59 -5.26
N GLU A 70 2.08 -7.78 -4.65
CA GLU A 70 2.86 -9.01 -4.81
C GLU A 70 2.07 -10.19 -4.26
N VAL A 71 1.88 -11.23 -5.06
CA VAL A 71 1.27 -12.48 -4.62
C VAL A 71 2.33 -13.38 -3.99
N LEU A 72 2.05 -13.83 -2.78
CA LEU A 72 2.96 -14.69 -2.00
C LEU A 72 2.58 -16.16 -2.09
N GLU A 73 1.27 -16.44 -2.18
CA GLU A 73 0.73 -17.80 -2.18
C GLU A 73 -0.66 -17.82 -2.79
N ASP A 74 -0.96 -18.87 -3.56
CA ASP A 74 -2.33 -19.23 -3.95
C ASP A 74 -2.94 -20.10 -2.84
N CYS A 75 -3.93 -19.54 -2.14
CA CYS A 75 -4.59 -20.22 -1.02
C CYS A 75 -5.76 -21.12 -1.48
N GLY A 76 -6.05 -21.16 -2.78
CA GLY A 76 -7.22 -21.83 -3.34
C GLY A 76 -8.54 -21.08 -3.07
N ASP A 77 -9.63 -21.60 -3.64
CA ASP A 77 -11.00 -21.07 -3.47
C ASP A 77 -11.14 -19.55 -3.79
N GLY A 78 -10.29 -19.03 -4.70
CA GLY A 78 -10.30 -17.63 -5.11
C GLY A 78 -9.66 -16.67 -4.11
N TRP A 79 -8.79 -17.17 -3.23
CA TRP A 79 -8.03 -16.37 -2.28
C TRP A 79 -6.54 -16.40 -2.59
N MET A 80 -5.93 -15.21 -2.58
CA MET A 80 -4.48 -15.05 -2.69
C MET A 80 -3.92 -14.42 -1.42
N LYS A 81 -2.81 -14.95 -0.95
CA LYS A 81 -2.00 -14.30 0.07
C LYS A 81 -1.13 -13.26 -0.60
N VAL A 82 -1.24 -12.03 -0.17
CA VAL A 82 -0.56 -10.89 -0.79
C VAL A 82 0.25 -10.09 0.24
N ARG A 83 1.28 -9.39 -0.23
CA ARG A 83 2.04 -8.46 0.59
C ARG A 83 1.36 -7.11 0.62
N VAL A 84 1.01 -6.65 1.84
CA VAL A 84 0.44 -5.33 2.09
C VAL A 84 1.39 -4.56 3.00
N HIS A 85 2.06 -3.54 2.46
CA HIS A 85 3.11 -2.81 3.15
C HIS A 85 4.22 -3.77 3.64
N ASP A 86 4.44 -3.89 4.94
CA ASP A 86 5.43 -4.78 5.57
C ASP A 86 4.78 -6.02 6.22
N THR A 87 3.52 -6.29 5.93
CA THR A 87 2.75 -7.41 6.45
C THR A 87 2.14 -8.25 5.33
N GLU A 88 1.47 -9.32 5.68
CA GLU A 88 0.78 -10.22 4.77
C GLU A 88 -0.73 -10.19 5.03
N GLY A 89 -1.52 -10.31 3.98
CA GLY A 89 -2.97 -10.36 4.07
C GLY A 89 -3.59 -11.25 3.01
N TYR A 90 -4.88 -11.49 3.10
CA TYR A 90 -5.64 -12.37 2.22
C TYR A 90 -6.60 -11.55 1.36
N LEU A 91 -6.40 -11.62 0.04
CA LEU A 91 -7.19 -10.92 -0.97
C LEU A 91 -8.14 -11.91 -1.65
N PRO A 92 -9.47 -11.68 -1.63
CA PRO A 92 -10.41 -12.45 -2.43
C PRO A 92 -10.34 -11.96 -3.88
N VAL A 93 -9.71 -12.75 -4.76
CA VAL A 93 -9.43 -12.33 -6.13
C VAL A 93 -10.60 -12.56 -7.08
N SER A 94 -11.28 -13.68 -7.04
CA SER A 94 -12.44 -14.02 -7.88
C SER A 94 -12.81 -12.97 -8.94
N GLU A 95 -13.81 -12.12 -8.66
CA GLU A 95 -14.24 -11.00 -9.50
C GLU A 95 -13.63 -9.64 -9.12
N ASN A 96 -12.79 -9.61 -8.06
CA ASN A 96 -12.28 -8.38 -7.47
C ASN A 96 -10.88 -7.98 -7.96
N ALA A 97 -10.11 -8.93 -8.49
CA ALA A 97 -8.74 -8.69 -8.93
C ALA A 97 -8.34 -9.65 -10.05
N VAL A 98 -7.40 -9.22 -10.88
CA VAL A 98 -6.74 -10.05 -11.90
C VAL A 98 -5.36 -10.43 -11.38
N VAL A 99 -5.01 -11.72 -11.51
CA VAL A 99 -3.68 -12.24 -11.16
C VAL A 99 -2.95 -12.57 -12.45
N GLU A 100 -1.75 -12.01 -12.59
CA GLU A 100 -0.91 -12.18 -13.77
C GLU A 100 0.56 -12.33 -13.40
N GLU A 101 1.37 -12.85 -14.32
CA GLU A 101 2.81 -12.93 -14.14
C GLU A 101 3.40 -11.50 -14.11
N ALA A 102 4.24 -11.22 -13.12
CA ALA A 102 4.85 -9.92 -12.94
C ALA A 102 5.86 -9.62 -14.05
N GLU A 103 5.86 -8.38 -14.52
CA GLU A 103 6.90 -7.90 -15.43
C GLU A 103 8.25 -7.78 -14.72
N GLU A 104 9.34 -7.76 -15.53
CA GLU A 104 10.69 -7.63 -14.98
C GLU A 104 10.83 -6.32 -14.18
N GLY A 105 11.19 -6.44 -12.92
CA GLY A 105 11.36 -5.30 -11.99
C GLY A 105 10.08 -4.82 -11.31
N GLU A 106 8.90 -5.25 -11.71
CA GLU A 106 7.62 -4.82 -11.14
C GLU A 106 7.51 -5.16 -9.65
N ILE A 107 7.87 -6.39 -9.27
CA ILE A 107 7.89 -6.81 -7.86
C ILE A 107 8.82 -5.91 -7.02
N ALA A 108 9.98 -5.55 -7.55
CA ALA A 108 10.91 -4.66 -6.84
C ALA A 108 10.33 -3.26 -6.62
N MET A 109 9.56 -2.73 -7.57
CA MET A 109 8.86 -1.45 -7.44
C MET A 109 7.75 -1.54 -6.39
N ILE A 110 6.90 -2.56 -6.45
CA ILE A 110 5.83 -2.80 -5.47
C ILE A 110 6.40 -2.92 -4.06
N GLN A 111 7.46 -3.69 -3.88
CA GLN A 111 8.12 -3.85 -2.59
C GLN A 111 8.74 -2.54 -2.07
N LYS A 112 9.29 -1.70 -2.96
CA LYS A 112 9.83 -0.39 -2.60
C LYS A 112 8.70 0.54 -2.13
N GLU A 113 7.61 0.65 -2.88
CA GLU A 113 6.45 1.47 -2.51
C GLU A 113 5.81 0.99 -1.19
N ALA A 114 5.70 -0.31 -1.00
CA ALA A 114 5.21 -0.91 0.24
C ALA A 114 6.06 -0.51 1.45
N ARG A 115 7.39 -0.51 1.33
CA ARG A 115 8.31 -0.08 2.40
C ARG A 115 8.22 1.41 2.69
N GLU A 116 8.12 2.25 1.65
CA GLU A 116 8.02 3.71 1.79
C GLU A 116 6.70 4.11 2.46
N SER A 117 5.58 3.49 2.05
CA SER A 117 4.26 3.72 2.65
C SER A 117 4.19 3.22 4.10
N SER A 118 4.75 2.04 4.41
CA SER A 118 4.87 1.53 5.77
C SER A 118 5.67 2.46 6.68
N ALA A 119 6.82 2.94 6.21
CA ALA A 119 7.65 3.87 6.97
C ALA A 119 6.94 5.21 7.21
N SER A 120 6.15 5.68 6.25
CA SER A 120 5.35 6.90 6.40
C SER A 120 4.23 6.71 7.43
N TYR A 121 3.52 5.60 7.35
CA TYR A 121 2.45 5.25 8.29
C TYR A 121 2.96 5.13 9.73
N LYS A 122 4.09 4.44 9.94
CA LYS A 122 4.72 4.31 11.27
C LYS A 122 5.15 5.66 11.85
N ARG A 123 5.69 6.55 11.01
CA ARG A 123 6.03 7.92 11.45
C ARG A 123 4.80 8.73 11.85
N GLN A 124 3.71 8.60 11.11
CA GLN A 124 2.45 9.27 11.43
C GLN A 124 1.88 8.76 12.76
N GLN A 125 1.81 7.45 12.97
CA GLN A 125 1.37 6.86 14.23
C GLN A 125 2.19 7.36 15.42
N LEU A 126 3.52 7.44 15.27
CA LEU A 126 4.40 7.94 16.32
C LEU A 126 4.13 9.42 16.63
N ALA A 127 3.91 10.24 15.60
CA ALA A 127 3.54 11.65 15.77
C ALA A 127 2.18 11.80 16.46
N ASP A 128 1.17 11.03 16.05
CA ASP A 128 -0.17 11.06 16.65
C ASP A 128 -0.14 10.61 18.11
N TYR A 129 0.70 9.62 18.43
CA TYR A 129 0.94 9.22 19.82
C TYR A 129 1.58 10.34 20.63
N ALA A 130 2.59 11.00 20.09
CA ALA A 130 3.25 12.12 20.75
C ALA A 130 2.30 13.29 21.03
N LEU A 131 1.36 13.57 20.11
CA LEU A 131 0.40 14.66 20.24
C LEU A 131 -0.58 14.47 21.42
N GLN A 132 -0.78 13.25 21.90
CA GLN A 132 -1.66 12.98 23.05
C GLN A 132 -1.14 13.62 24.35
N PHE A 133 0.15 13.96 24.41
CA PHE A 133 0.80 14.55 25.60
C PHE A 133 0.98 16.07 25.50
N VAL A 134 0.39 16.71 24.49
CA VAL A 134 0.47 18.18 24.35
C VAL A 134 -0.20 18.86 25.55
N GLY A 135 0.52 19.78 26.19
CA GLY A 135 0.07 20.47 27.41
C GLY A 135 0.40 19.73 28.71
N GLY A 136 1.09 18.58 28.62
CA GLY A 136 1.59 17.86 29.79
C GLY A 136 2.65 18.64 30.58
N PRO A 137 2.90 18.27 31.85
CA PRO A 137 3.81 19.01 32.74
C PRO A 137 5.29 18.84 32.30
N TYR A 138 6.03 19.96 32.33
CA TYR A 138 7.49 19.90 32.15
C TYR A 138 8.19 19.74 33.48
N GLN A 139 9.12 18.78 33.51
CA GLN A 139 10.03 18.56 34.66
C GLN A 139 11.43 18.24 34.15
N TYR A 140 12.42 19.04 34.56
CA TYR A 140 13.83 18.78 34.22
C TYR A 140 14.30 17.43 34.78
N GLY A 141 14.87 16.58 33.91
CA GLY A 141 15.25 15.19 34.26
C GLY A 141 14.06 14.21 34.35
N GLY A 142 12.85 14.67 34.11
CA GLY A 142 11.64 13.83 34.09
C GLY A 142 11.60 12.91 32.86
N SER A 143 10.93 11.77 33.01
CA SER A 143 10.88 10.72 31.99
C SER A 143 9.47 10.21 31.66
N ASP A 144 8.44 10.70 32.36
CA ASP A 144 7.04 10.30 32.16
C ASP A 144 6.19 11.54 31.81
N PRO A 145 5.59 11.58 30.60
CA PRO A 145 4.80 12.74 30.15
C PRO A 145 3.50 12.94 30.95
N HIS A 146 3.05 11.97 31.73
CA HIS A 146 1.87 12.10 32.59
C HIS A 146 2.17 12.81 33.91
N THR A 147 3.41 12.71 34.42
CA THR A 147 3.80 13.25 35.71
C THR A 147 4.79 14.39 35.63
N GLY A 148 5.56 14.45 34.54
CA GLY A 148 6.56 15.47 34.25
C GLY A 148 7.71 14.93 33.43
N VAL A 149 8.02 15.59 32.33
CA VAL A 149 8.99 15.12 31.35
C VAL A 149 9.82 16.29 30.79
N ASP A 150 11.12 16.07 30.53
CA ASP A 150 11.93 16.97 29.71
C ASP A 150 11.96 16.53 28.24
N CYS A 151 12.59 17.31 27.37
CA CYS A 151 12.63 17.03 25.93
C CYS A 151 13.26 15.66 25.59
N SER A 152 14.30 15.25 26.31
CA SER A 152 14.99 13.97 26.10
C SER A 152 14.19 12.79 26.65
N GLY A 153 13.60 12.97 27.82
CA GLY A 153 12.70 11.98 28.43
C GLY A 153 11.45 11.76 27.58
N PHE A 154 10.85 12.83 27.07
CA PHE A 154 9.71 12.77 26.16
C PHE A 154 10.02 12.00 24.87
N THR A 155 11.10 12.37 24.20
CA THR A 155 11.50 11.67 22.97
C THR A 155 11.69 10.19 23.22
N ARG A 156 12.42 9.82 24.27
CA ARG A 156 12.62 8.42 24.64
C ARG A 156 11.29 7.70 24.94
N TYR A 157 10.41 8.33 25.70
CA TYR A 157 9.11 7.78 26.07
C TYR A 157 8.26 7.49 24.84
N VAL A 158 8.16 8.46 23.93
CA VAL A 158 7.37 8.32 22.70
C VAL A 158 7.90 7.18 21.83
N TYR A 159 9.22 7.08 21.63
CA TYR A 159 9.80 5.98 20.85
C TYR A 159 9.63 4.61 21.52
N GLN A 160 9.68 4.53 22.83
CA GLN A 160 9.53 3.26 23.55
C GLN A 160 8.09 2.75 23.59
N HIS A 161 7.10 3.63 23.57
CA HIS A 161 5.70 3.26 23.77
C HIS A 161 4.81 3.49 22.54
N GLY A 162 5.23 4.34 21.61
CA GLY A 162 4.47 4.69 20.41
C GLY A 162 4.95 4.00 19.12
N ALA A 163 6.09 3.31 19.14
CA ALA A 163 6.63 2.68 17.93
C ALA A 163 6.14 1.24 17.69
N GLY A 164 5.27 0.69 18.55
CA GLY A 164 4.59 -0.62 18.40
C GLY A 164 5.52 -1.78 18.65
#